data_d540e2415a74841e9ec934be5d2b3260
#
_entry.id   d540e2415a74841e9ec934be5d2b3260
#
_cell.length_a   1.000
_cell.length_b   1.000
_cell.length_c   1.000
_cell.angle_alpha   90.00
_cell.angle_beta   90.00
_cell.angle_gamma   90.00
#
_symmetry.space_group_name_H-M   'P 1'
#
loop_
_entity.id
_entity.type
_entity.pdbx_description
1 polymer ?
#
loop_
_entity_poly.entity_id
_entity_poly.type
_entity_poly.pdbx_seq_one_letter_code
_entity_poly.pdbx_strand_id
1 'polypeptide(L)'
;MHIKKILYVAIVVGALAACTTPSDTRWTPPTFSLQPAARVTFNSFVDCNMAEVWVGDTFRIFPGKYGEDPVWGYARDLKFADGMNPEQVFASSKEQFHNPIMPLNAPIGKPGLHGAVWFETVYQDRNDASGKTLYGIYHNENYPATQPYDSTTGQGYHNKKWPQGLTGPESPAAVCRIGIMKSTDGGKSWENKGLFIEDLDPRMILKPQNSSNTFAGGVGDPSAVVSGEYLYLFYGEYGYPGTYDSAQYNADIERSGQCISIARISLKDLDAPEGKALRWDGKAFAAPHNGIGKPVSSLQIDVASGGGAASSPGGGFHWGPSVSWNTYLKCWVMLMGRVEGKSWQGDKIYISFNRHENLGEGNNSQDWTTPQLLFQKPGYILWYPSLQPLNEPETIREKYTCVRLGKRARFYVKRIKPGDDSYASEHIIEFTR
;
A
#
# COMPACT_ATOMS: atom_id res chain seq x y z
N MET A 1 6.23 -29.23 -86.53
CA MET A 1 6.91 -29.96 -85.46
C MET A 1 6.55 -29.20 -84.16
N HIS A 2 5.52 -29.65 -83.42
CA HIS A 2 4.99 -28.99 -82.25
C HIS A 2 5.43 -29.79 -81.02
N ILE A 3 6.25 -29.13 -80.15
CA ILE A 3 6.70 -29.71 -78.92
C ILE A 3 5.70 -29.25 -77.84
N LYS A 4 4.96 -30.21 -77.24
CA LYS A 4 4.10 -30.02 -76.08
C LYS A 4 4.97 -29.99 -74.82
N LYS A 5 4.97 -28.85 -74.09
CA LYS A 5 5.54 -28.78 -72.74
C LYS A 5 4.54 -29.35 -71.77
N ILE A 6 4.94 -30.39 -71.05
CA ILE A 6 4.19 -30.93 -69.90
C ILE A 6 4.62 -30.19 -68.63
N LEU A 7 3.65 -29.59 -67.98
CA LEU A 7 3.87 -28.88 -66.73
C LEU A 7 3.58 -29.85 -65.58
N TYR A 8 4.60 -30.19 -64.78
CA TYR A 8 4.43 -30.91 -63.51
C TYR A 8 4.08 -29.96 -62.43
N VAL A 9 2.89 -30.09 -61.82
CA VAL A 9 2.49 -29.39 -60.59
C VAL A 9 2.84 -30.30 -59.42
N ALA A 10 3.84 -29.90 -58.66
CA ALA A 10 4.17 -30.55 -57.39
C ALA A 10 3.24 -30.03 -56.30
N ILE A 11 2.36 -30.88 -55.80
CA ILE A 11 1.53 -30.57 -54.60
C ILE A 11 2.40 -30.83 -53.37
N VAL A 12 2.80 -29.74 -52.71
CA VAL A 12 3.44 -29.82 -51.37
C VAL A 12 2.32 -29.88 -50.32
N VAL A 13 2.10 -31.08 -49.80
CA VAL A 13 1.23 -31.26 -48.61
C VAL A 13 2.03 -30.81 -47.38
N GLY A 14 1.80 -29.57 -46.97
CA GLY A 14 2.31 -29.08 -45.70
C GLY A 14 1.54 -29.72 -44.54
N ALA A 15 2.21 -30.57 -43.77
CA ALA A 15 1.69 -31.05 -42.50
C ALA A 15 1.67 -29.86 -41.50
N LEU A 16 0.50 -29.33 -41.24
CA LEU A 16 0.27 -28.43 -40.10
C LEU A 16 0.44 -29.25 -38.81
N ALA A 17 1.63 -29.18 -38.22
CA ALA A 17 1.82 -29.60 -36.85
C ALA A 17 0.97 -28.66 -35.99
N ALA A 18 -0.18 -29.13 -35.54
CA ALA A 18 -0.92 -28.45 -34.48
C ALA A 18 -0.02 -28.45 -33.24
N CYS A 19 0.58 -27.29 -32.95
CA CYS A 19 1.11 -27.01 -31.58
C CYS A 19 -0.09 -27.10 -30.65
N THR A 20 -0.28 -28.24 -30.01
CA THR A 20 -1.09 -28.32 -28.80
C THR A 20 -0.38 -27.50 -27.75
N THR A 21 -0.86 -26.28 -27.53
CA THR A 21 -0.55 -25.54 -26.32
C THR A 21 -0.80 -26.49 -25.14
N PRO A 22 0.17 -26.59 -24.19
CA PRO A 22 -0.06 -27.39 -22.98
C PRO A 22 -1.36 -26.90 -22.34
N SER A 23 -2.24 -27.82 -21.99
CA SER A 23 -3.44 -27.52 -21.23
C SER A 23 -3.04 -26.67 -20.05
N ASP A 24 -3.52 -25.43 -20.03
CA ASP A 24 -3.41 -24.54 -18.89
C ASP A 24 -4.06 -25.28 -17.70
N THR A 25 -3.21 -25.93 -16.89
CA THR A 25 -3.68 -26.55 -15.65
C THR A 25 -4.13 -25.36 -14.81
N ARG A 26 -5.45 -25.14 -14.76
CA ARG A 26 -6.06 -24.02 -14.06
C ARG A 26 -5.50 -24.00 -12.64
N TRP A 27 -4.69 -22.95 -12.35
CA TRP A 27 -4.19 -22.74 -11.02
C TRP A 27 -5.38 -22.65 -10.05
N THR A 28 -5.37 -23.51 -9.04
CA THR A 28 -6.37 -23.50 -7.98
C THR A 28 -5.88 -22.54 -6.91
N PRO A 29 -6.65 -21.50 -6.58
CA PRO A 29 -6.29 -20.61 -5.48
C PRO A 29 -6.08 -21.39 -4.18
N PRO A 30 -5.07 -21.00 -3.35
CA PRO A 30 -4.86 -21.62 -2.07
C PRO A 30 -6.08 -21.48 -1.15
N THR A 31 -6.20 -22.40 -0.21
CA THR A 31 -7.15 -22.32 0.89
C THR A 31 -6.43 -21.94 2.19
N PHE A 32 -7.18 -21.49 3.19
CA PHE A 32 -6.63 -21.09 4.47
C PHE A 32 -7.63 -21.32 5.59
N SER A 33 -7.11 -21.40 6.82
CA SER A 33 -7.92 -21.42 8.04
C SER A 33 -7.30 -20.54 9.12
N LEU A 34 -8.14 -19.89 9.93
CA LEU A 34 -7.70 -19.17 11.13
C LEU A 34 -7.85 -20.07 12.35
N GLN A 35 -6.75 -20.29 13.05
CA GLN A 35 -6.70 -21.06 14.28
C GLN A 35 -6.59 -20.11 15.48
N PRO A 36 -7.41 -20.24 16.53
CA PRO A 36 -7.24 -19.46 17.75
C PRO A 36 -5.84 -19.63 18.34
N ALA A 37 -5.27 -18.53 18.81
CA ALA A 37 -3.95 -18.51 19.45
C ALA A 37 -3.96 -17.59 20.66
N ALA A 38 -2.94 -17.70 21.51
CA ALA A 38 -2.76 -16.78 22.62
C ALA A 38 -2.68 -15.33 22.11
N ARG A 39 -3.39 -14.43 22.78
CA ARG A 39 -3.40 -13.01 22.41
C ARG A 39 -2.00 -12.41 22.61
N VAL A 40 -1.51 -11.75 21.57
CA VAL A 40 -0.34 -10.87 21.62
C VAL A 40 -0.81 -9.47 21.27
N THR A 41 -0.58 -8.51 22.15
CA THR A 41 -0.92 -7.10 21.94
C THR A 41 0.37 -6.33 21.76
N PHE A 42 0.43 -5.55 20.70
CA PHE A 42 1.56 -4.68 20.43
C PHE A 42 1.50 -3.44 21.31
N ASN A 43 2.61 -3.08 21.95
CA ASN A 43 2.66 -2.06 23.02
C ASN A 43 2.95 -0.65 22.51
N SER A 44 2.69 -0.34 21.25
CA SER A 44 2.83 1.01 20.69
C SER A 44 1.63 1.38 19.84
N PHE A 45 1.54 2.67 19.52
CA PHE A 45 0.51 3.16 18.60
C PHE A 45 0.79 2.69 17.18
N VAL A 46 -0.24 2.18 16.51
CA VAL A 46 -0.22 1.76 15.12
C VAL A 46 -1.37 2.44 14.41
N ASP A 47 -1.05 3.20 13.37
CA ASP A 47 -1.99 3.88 12.48
C ASP A 47 -1.45 3.89 11.05
N CYS A 48 -0.90 2.76 10.63
CA CYS A 48 -0.27 2.50 9.34
C CYS A 48 -0.04 1.00 9.19
N ASN A 49 0.37 0.54 8.02
CA ASN A 49 0.96 -0.79 7.89
C ASN A 49 2.21 -0.90 8.78
N MET A 50 2.48 -2.09 9.27
CA MET A 50 3.70 -2.30 10.08
C MET A 50 4.92 -2.35 9.15
N ALA A 51 5.68 -1.25 9.14
CA ALA A 51 6.95 -1.19 8.42
C ALA A 51 8.02 -2.01 9.14
N GLU A 52 8.62 -2.97 8.46
CA GLU A 52 9.53 -3.94 9.05
C GLU A 52 10.62 -4.38 8.08
N VAL A 53 11.78 -4.76 8.62
CA VAL A 53 12.95 -5.17 7.83
C VAL A 53 13.94 -5.96 8.68
N TRP A 54 14.72 -6.83 8.04
CA TRP A 54 15.92 -7.39 8.63
C TRP A 54 17.13 -6.49 8.39
N VAL A 55 17.83 -6.11 9.45
CA VAL A 55 19.10 -5.38 9.42
C VAL A 55 20.19 -6.32 9.95
N GLY A 56 20.86 -7.01 9.07
CA GLY A 56 21.72 -8.13 9.44
C GLY A 56 20.90 -9.25 10.09
N ASP A 57 21.25 -9.62 11.32
CA ASP A 57 20.54 -10.64 12.11
C ASP A 57 19.47 -10.06 13.04
N THR A 58 19.16 -8.78 12.90
CA THR A 58 18.19 -8.09 13.75
C THR A 58 16.90 -7.80 12.97
N PHE A 59 15.77 -8.26 13.46
CA PHE A 59 14.48 -7.87 12.94
C PHE A 59 14.08 -6.53 13.55
N ARG A 60 13.75 -5.56 12.71
CA ARG A 60 13.45 -4.17 13.10
C ARG A 60 12.10 -3.74 12.55
N ILE A 61 11.32 -3.04 13.37
CA ILE A 61 10.03 -2.44 13.02
C ILE A 61 10.04 -0.93 13.27
N PHE A 62 9.16 -0.19 12.57
CA PHE A 62 9.07 1.26 12.62
C PHE A 62 7.62 1.74 12.85
N PRO A 63 7.05 1.57 14.04
CA PRO A 63 5.70 2.04 14.34
C PRO A 63 5.66 3.54 14.66
N GLY A 64 4.44 4.12 14.58
CA GLY A 64 4.18 5.50 14.97
C GLY A 64 4.30 6.49 13.82
N LYS A 65 4.18 7.79 14.16
CA LYS A 65 4.22 8.87 13.17
C LYS A 65 5.25 9.93 13.55
N TYR A 66 5.64 10.72 12.57
CA TYR A 66 6.52 11.88 12.75
C TYR A 66 5.99 13.07 11.94
N GLY A 67 6.09 14.29 12.53
CA GLY A 67 5.77 15.53 11.83
C GLY A 67 4.57 16.26 12.41
N GLU A 68 4.05 17.20 11.62
CA GLU A 68 2.98 18.11 12.03
C GLU A 68 1.63 17.63 11.54
N ASP A 69 0.67 17.69 12.46
CA ASP A 69 -0.73 17.46 12.20
C ASP A 69 -1.51 18.62 12.84
N PRO A 70 -2.25 19.43 12.08
CA PRO A 70 -2.93 20.60 12.65
C PRO A 70 -4.10 20.24 13.56
N VAL A 71 -4.60 19.00 13.51
CA VAL A 71 -5.68 18.52 14.37
C VAL A 71 -5.12 17.95 15.67
N TRP A 72 -4.06 17.12 15.57
CA TRP A 72 -3.50 16.36 16.70
C TRP A 72 -2.18 16.92 17.20
N GLY A 73 -1.64 17.95 16.56
CA GLY A 73 -0.39 18.60 16.92
C GLY A 73 0.85 17.87 16.40
N TYR A 74 2.02 18.39 16.83
CA TYR A 74 3.30 17.84 16.41
C TYR A 74 3.60 16.53 17.15
N ALA A 75 3.90 15.48 16.41
CA ALA A 75 4.24 14.16 16.93
C ALA A 75 5.69 13.77 16.61
N ARG A 76 6.36 13.15 17.57
CA ARG A 76 7.68 12.51 17.45
C ARG A 76 7.61 11.10 18.00
N ASP A 77 6.56 10.39 17.67
CA ASP A 77 6.28 9.05 18.16
C ASP A 77 6.67 7.94 17.19
N LEU A 78 7.22 8.28 15.99
CA LEU A 78 7.89 7.30 15.16
C LEU A 78 9.06 6.70 15.95
N LYS A 79 9.04 5.38 16.07
CA LYS A 79 10.00 4.58 16.81
C LYS A 79 10.65 3.56 15.91
N PHE A 80 11.71 2.94 16.39
CA PHE A 80 12.09 1.62 15.97
C PHE A 80 12.26 0.70 17.16
N ALA A 81 12.03 -0.58 16.96
CA ALA A 81 12.27 -1.62 17.95
C ALA A 81 12.95 -2.81 17.30
N ASP A 82 13.83 -3.45 18.04
CA ASP A 82 14.67 -4.54 17.59
C ASP A 82 14.38 -5.84 18.32
N GLY A 83 14.56 -6.96 17.62
CA GLY A 83 14.53 -8.28 18.21
C GLY A 83 15.14 -9.33 17.31
N MET A 84 15.24 -10.55 17.82
CA MET A 84 15.78 -11.67 17.08
C MET A 84 14.79 -12.25 16.05
N ASN A 85 13.53 -11.91 16.18
CA ASN A 85 12.45 -12.38 15.31
C ASN A 85 11.17 -11.55 15.53
N PRO A 86 10.16 -11.66 14.63
CA PRO A 86 8.89 -10.95 14.75
C PRO A 86 8.18 -11.15 16.08
N GLU A 87 8.06 -12.39 16.57
CA GLU A 87 7.32 -12.67 17.81
C GLU A 87 7.92 -11.92 19.01
N GLN A 88 9.26 -11.85 19.10
CA GLN A 88 9.94 -11.12 20.15
C GLN A 88 9.68 -9.63 20.07
N VAL A 89 9.78 -9.05 18.87
CA VAL A 89 9.62 -7.60 18.67
C VAL A 89 8.18 -7.17 18.93
N PHE A 90 7.20 -7.90 18.41
CA PHE A 90 5.79 -7.58 18.60
C PHE A 90 5.31 -7.74 20.07
N ALA A 91 6.01 -8.55 20.85
CA ALA A 91 5.78 -8.70 22.30
C ALA A 91 6.66 -7.76 23.15
N SER A 92 7.49 -6.90 22.53
CA SER A 92 8.40 -6.02 23.24
C SER A 92 7.68 -4.97 24.09
N SER A 93 8.31 -4.56 25.18
CA SER A 93 7.84 -3.45 25.99
C SER A 93 8.20 -2.10 25.38
N LYS A 94 7.50 -1.04 25.78
CA LYS A 94 7.73 0.32 25.27
C LYS A 94 9.15 0.84 25.55
N GLU A 95 9.80 0.35 26.59
CA GLU A 95 11.16 0.73 26.99
C GLU A 95 12.22 0.29 25.96
N GLN A 96 11.87 -0.66 25.09
CA GLN A 96 12.75 -1.16 24.03
C GLN A 96 12.62 -0.34 22.73
N PHE A 97 11.75 0.67 22.70
CA PHE A 97 11.55 1.51 21.53
C PHE A 97 12.50 2.71 21.56
N HIS A 98 13.12 2.97 20.41
CA HIS A 98 14.08 4.05 20.19
C HIS A 98 13.55 5.05 19.18
N ASN A 99 13.96 6.32 19.30
CA ASN A 99 13.62 7.36 18.33
C ASN A 99 14.66 7.38 17.20
N PRO A 100 14.27 7.26 15.94
CA PRO A 100 15.16 7.58 14.83
C PRO A 100 15.36 9.09 14.71
N ILE A 101 16.46 9.49 14.07
CA ILE A 101 16.66 10.88 13.67
C ILE A 101 15.93 11.07 12.34
N MET A 102 14.94 11.97 12.33
CA MET A 102 14.11 12.24 11.18
C MET A 102 14.43 13.60 10.56
N PRO A 103 14.25 13.79 9.23
CA PRO A 103 14.36 15.10 8.61
C PRO A 103 13.30 16.05 9.19
N LEU A 104 13.67 17.30 9.37
CA LEU A 104 12.72 18.32 9.81
C LEU A 104 11.72 18.64 8.69
N ASN A 105 10.49 18.97 9.06
CA ASN A 105 9.54 19.56 8.13
C ASN A 105 10.11 20.88 7.58
N ALA A 106 9.80 21.18 6.33
CA ALA A 106 10.14 22.46 5.74
C ALA A 106 9.39 23.57 6.49
N PRO A 107 9.97 24.78 6.62
CA PRO A 107 9.26 25.93 7.17
C PRO A 107 7.97 26.21 6.39
N ILE A 108 6.95 26.69 7.07
CA ILE A 108 5.67 27.06 6.44
C ILE A 108 5.92 27.98 5.25
N GLY A 109 5.29 27.67 4.10
CA GLY A 109 5.44 28.42 2.85
C GLY A 109 6.73 28.16 2.09
N LYS A 110 7.51 27.15 2.47
CA LYS A 110 8.70 26.71 1.74
C LYS A 110 8.48 25.33 1.12
N PRO A 111 9.10 25.02 -0.03
CA PRO A 111 9.07 23.67 -0.59
C PRO A 111 9.64 22.64 0.37
N GLY A 112 9.14 21.42 0.32
CA GLY A 112 9.66 20.29 1.06
C GLY A 112 8.58 19.46 1.76
N LEU A 113 9.01 18.64 2.71
CA LEU A 113 8.12 17.78 3.48
C LEU A 113 7.32 18.62 4.49
N HIS A 114 5.99 18.45 4.47
CA HIS A 114 5.06 19.07 5.42
C HIS A 114 4.08 18.02 5.93
N GLY A 115 3.49 18.29 7.09
CA GLY A 115 2.51 17.41 7.72
C GLY A 115 3.11 16.19 8.37
N ALA A 116 2.30 15.21 8.63
CA ALA A 116 2.68 14.00 9.34
C ALA A 116 3.06 12.87 8.37
N VAL A 117 3.99 12.01 8.77
CA VAL A 117 4.46 10.86 8.01
C VAL A 117 4.43 9.59 8.85
N TRP A 118 4.03 8.50 8.20
CA TRP A 118 4.09 7.14 8.72
C TRP A 118 4.90 6.28 7.76
N PHE A 119 5.79 5.45 8.27
CA PHE A 119 6.38 4.41 7.43
C PHE A 119 5.40 3.26 7.26
N GLU A 120 5.20 2.87 6.00
CA GLU A 120 4.29 1.79 5.62
C GLU A 120 5.03 0.52 5.22
N THR A 121 6.22 0.68 4.64
CA THR A 121 7.12 -0.40 4.25
C THR A 121 8.55 0.09 4.31
N VAL A 122 9.48 -0.78 4.73
CA VAL A 122 10.91 -0.52 4.64
C VAL A 122 11.57 -1.56 3.74
N TYR A 123 12.26 -1.09 2.70
CA TYR A 123 13.03 -1.90 1.78
C TYR A 123 14.51 -1.83 2.12
N GLN A 124 15.18 -2.97 2.25
CA GLN A 124 16.64 -3.04 2.34
C GLN A 124 17.25 -3.10 0.95
N ASP A 125 18.19 -2.21 0.65
CA ASP A 125 18.89 -2.22 -0.64
C ASP A 125 19.68 -3.53 -0.81
N ARG A 126 19.25 -4.33 -1.78
CA ARG A 126 19.88 -5.62 -2.10
C ARG A 126 21.30 -5.51 -2.63
N ASN A 127 21.73 -4.30 -3.06
CA ASN A 127 23.06 -4.04 -3.55
C ASN A 127 24.03 -3.59 -2.43
N ASP A 128 23.51 -3.28 -1.24
CA ASP A 128 24.33 -2.95 -0.08
C ASP A 128 24.68 -4.19 0.74
N ALA A 129 25.91 -4.68 0.58
CA ALA A 129 26.41 -5.84 1.31
C ALA A 129 26.43 -5.65 2.84
N SER A 130 26.42 -4.39 3.34
CA SER A 130 26.34 -4.12 4.78
C SER A 130 24.93 -4.35 5.35
N GLY A 131 23.90 -4.35 4.49
CA GLY A 131 22.51 -4.46 4.87
C GLY A 131 21.96 -3.26 5.65
N LYS A 132 22.67 -2.12 5.64
CA LYS A 132 22.32 -0.92 6.41
C LYS A 132 21.63 0.14 5.58
N THR A 133 21.71 0.07 4.25
CA THR A 133 20.98 0.98 3.36
C THR A 133 19.54 0.55 3.26
N LEU A 134 18.64 1.40 3.75
CA LEU A 134 17.21 1.18 3.80
C LEU A 134 16.47 2.31 3.08
N TYR A 135 15.35 1.98 2.45
CA TYR A 135 14.39 2.94 1.91
C TYR A 135 13.06 2.78 2.65
N GLY A 136 12.65 3.81 3.36
CA GLY A 136 11.34 3.88 4.02
C GLY A 136 10.31 4.50 3.09
N ILE A 137 9.34 3.72 2.66
CA ILE A 137 8.19 4.19 1.92
C ILE A 137 7.19 4.71 2.93
N TYR A 138 6.82 5.97 2.80
CA TYR A 138 5.96 6.64 3.76
C TYR A 138 4.65 7.15 3.18
N HIS A 139 3.60 7.06 3.95
CA HIS A 139 2.38 7.85 3.81
C HIS A 139 2.63 9.24 4.40
N ASN A 140 2.21 10.28 3.71
CA ASN A 140 2.28 11.65 4.19
C ASN A 140 0.90 12.30 4.16
N GLU A 141 0.38 12.64 5.31
CA GLU A 141 -0.75 13.55 5.41
C GLU A 141 -0.25 14.98 5.31
N ASN A 142 -0.34 15.53 4.12
CA ASN A 142 -0.01 16.92 3.86
C ASN A 142 -1.24 17.79 4.04
N TYR A 143 -1.12 18.87 4.83
CA TYR A 143 -2.20 19.82 5.11
C TYR A 143 -1.95 21.16 4.40
N PRO A 144 -2.14 21.26 3.08
CA PRO A 144 -1.77 22.46 2.32
C PRO A 144 -2.53 23.71 2.77
N ALA A 145 -3.77 23.55 3.24
CA ALA A 145 -4.60 24.67 3.70
C ALA A 145 -4.01 25.42 4.92
N THR A 146 -3.08 24.80 5.64
CA THR A 146 -2.38 25.45 6.76
C THR A 146 -1.15 26.23 6.30
N GLN A 147 -0.77 26.15 5.03
CA GLN A 147 0.42 26.77 4.48
C GLN A 147 0.07 28.07 3.75
N PRO A 148 0.83 29.16 3.93
CA PRO A 148 0.65 30.35 3.14
C PRO A 148 1.01 30.08 1.67
N TYR A 149 0.25 30.68 0.76
CA TYR A 149 0.54 30.62 -0.64
C TYR A 149 1.64 31.60 -1.04
N ASP A 150 2.67 31.10 -1.69
CA ASP A 150 3.72 31.87 -2.33
C ASP A 150 3.48 31.90 -3.85
N SER A 151 3.03 33.04 -4.36
CA SER A 151 2.74 33.20 -5.79
C SER A 151 3.99 33.16 -6.67
N THR A 152 5.19 33.34 -6.11
CA THR A 152 6.44 33.33 -6.87
C THR A 152 6.88 31.91 -7.19
N THR A 153 6.70 30.99 -6.25
CA THR A 153 7.10 29.60 -6.39
C THR A 153 5.94 28.68 -6.79
N GLY A 154 4.70 29.19 -6.76
CA GLY A 154 3.50 28.38 -6.93
C GLY A 154 3.23 27.41 -5.77
N GLN A 155 3.96 27.52 -4.67
CA GLN A 155 3.87 26.65 -3.51
C GLN A 155 2.87 27.17 -2.47
N GLY A 156 2.28 26.27 -1.70
CA GLY A 156 1.32 26.62 -0.67
C GLY A 156 -0.11 26.78 -1.21
N TYR A 157 -0.95 27.48 -0.47
CA TYR A 157 -2.38 27.53 -0.73
C TYR A 157 -2.88 28.93 -1.08
N HIS A 158 -3.69 29.01 -2.12
CA HIS A 158 -4.37 30.25 -2.53
C HIS A 158 -5.37 30.77 -1.49
N ASN A 159 -5.81 29.94 -0.56
CA ASN A 159 -6.88 30.33 0.34
C ASN A 159 -6.34 31.04 1.60
N LYS A 160 -6.06 32.33 1.47
CA LYS A 160 -5.74 33.21 2.62
C LYS A 160 -6.82 33.26 3.69
N LYS A 161 -8.00 32.66 3.44
CA LYS A 161 -9.16 32.70 4.34
C LYS A 161 -9.31 31.41 5.17
N TRP A 162 -8.42 30.43 5.02
CA TRP A 162 -8.45 29.26 5.87
C TRP A 162 -7.86 29.66 7.23
N PRO A 163 -8.69 29.87 8.25
CA PRO A 163 -8.21 30.33 9.54
C PRO A 163 -7.31 29.25 10.15
N GLN A 164 -6.18 29.67 10.72
CA GLN A 164 -5.40 28.77 11.56
C GLN A 164 -6.23 28.34 12.76
N GLY A 165 -6.19 27.04 13.10
CA GLY A 165 -6.86 26.51 14.28
C GLY A 165 -8.32 26.13 14.10
N LEU A 166 -8.79 25.89 12.88
CA LEU A 166 -10.11 25.30 12.65
C LEU A 166 -10.17 23.90 13.26
N THR A 167 -11.21 23.69 14.04
CA THR A 167 -11.56 22.40 14.63
C THR A 167 -12.93 21.96 14.16
N GLY A 168 -13.16 20.66 14.04
CA GLY A 168 -14.45 20.13 13.58
C GLY A 168 -14.55 20.00 12.05
N PRO A 169 -15.75 20.05 11.47
CA PRO A 169 -15.98 19.81 10.05
C PRO A 169 -15.34 20.83 9.11
N GLU A 170 -14.86 21.95 9.65
CA GLU A 170 -14.12 22.99 8.94
C GLU A 170 -12.60 22.85 9.05
N SER A 171 -12.12 21.79 9.70
CA SER A 171 -10.68 21.48 9.79
C SER A 171 -10.11 21.27 8.40
N PRO A 172 -8.89 21.75 8.13
CA PRO A 172 -8.24 21.51 6.86
C PRO A 172 -8.05 20.02 6.66
N ALA A 173 -8.59 19.49 5.57
CA ALA A 173 -8.36 18.09 5.22
C ALA A 173 -6.94 17.90 4.68
N ALA A 174 -6.34 16.76 4.99
CA ALA A 174 -5.08 16.37 4.40
C ALA A 174 -5.25 15.99 2.92
N VAL A 175 -4.21 16.24 2.13
CA VAL A 175 -4.01 15.59 0.83
C VAL A 175 -2.92 14.55 1.02
N CYS A 176 -3.29 13.29 0.89
CA CYS A 176 -2.36 12.21 1.13
C CYS A 176 -1.40 12.03 -0.04
N ARG A 177 -0.13 11.79 0.28
CA ARG A 177 0.95 11.57 -0.68
C ARG A 177 1.81 10.41 -0.21
N ILE A 178 2.55 9.82 -1.13
CA ILE A 178 3.50 8.75 -0.79
C ILE A 178 4.89 9.17 -1.24
N GLY A 179 5.86 9.02 -0.37
CA GLY A 179 7.25 9.37 -0.65
C GLY A 179 8.24 8.33 -0.13
N ILE A 180 9.51 8.65 -0.29
CA ILE A 180 10.62 7.78 0.08
C ILE A 180 11.61 8.52 0.96
N MET A 181 12.04 7.90 2.05
CA MET A 181 13.20 8.28 2.85
C MET A 181 14.28 7.23 2.71
N LYS A 182 15.55 7.65 2.84
CA LYS A 182 16.72 6.78 2.82
C LYS A 182 17.45 6.82 4.14
N SER A 183 17.90 5.67 4.60
CA SER A 183 18.85 5.51 5.71
C SER A 183 20.09 4.77 5.22
N THR A 184 21.25 5.09 5.76
CA THR A 184 22.51 4.37 5.51
C THR A 184 23.09 3.75 6.78
N ASP A 185 22.38 3.85 7.89
CA ASP A 185 22.79 3.37 9.22
C ASP A 185 21.83 2.35 9.85
N GLY A 186 21.02 1.70 9.00
CA GLY A 186 20.06 0.68 9.39
C GLY A 186 18.78 1.25 9.97
N GLY A 187 18.39 2.47 9.60
CA GLY A 187 17.14 3.08 10.04
C GLY A 187 17.24 3.89 11.33
N LYS A 188 18.44 4.21 11.79
CA LYS A 188 18.65 5.08 12.95
C LYS A 188 18.52 6.55 12.60
N SER A 189 18.87 6.92 11.37
CA SER A 189 18.65 8.25 10.80
C SER A 189 18.12 8.15 9.37
N TRP A 190 17.34 9.16 8.95
CA TRP A 190 16.65 9.17 7.67
C TRP A 190 16.80 10.51 6.95
N GLU A 191 16.91 10.45 5.62
CA GLU A 191 16.93 11.58 4.70
C GLU A 191 15.72 11.48 3.75
N ASN A 192 14.97 12.56 3.58
CA ASN A 192 13.87 12.59 2.61
C ASN A 192 14.42 12.63 1.18
N LYS A 193 14.00 11.69 0.34
CA LYS A 193 14.38 11.60 -1.08
C LYS A 193 13.33 12.20 -2.02
N GLY A 194 12.15 12.53 -1.51
CA GLY A 194 11.07 13.15 -2.26
C GLY A 194 9.84 12.26 -2.42
N LEU A 195 8.89 12.78 -3.19
CA LEU A 195 7.62 12.08 -3.43
C LEU A 195 7.76 11.00 -4.49
N PHE A 196 7.08 9.90 -4.23
CA PHE A 196 6.96 8.77 -5.12
C PHE A 196 5.74 8.93 -6.03
N ILE A 197 4.56 9.10 -5.41
CA ILE A 197 3.31 9.43 -6.09
C ILE A 197 2.50 10.43 -5.26
N GLU A 198 1.73 11.24 -5.97
CA GLU A 198 0.80 12.20 -5.40
C GLU A 198 -0.41 12.38 -6.30
N ASP A 199 -1.46 12.97 -5.79
CA ASP A 199 -2.58 13.44 -6.57
C ASP A 199 -2.79 14.92 -6.25
N LEU A 200 -2.79 15.74 -7.28
CA LEU A 200 -2.88 17.18 -7.15
C LEU A 200 -4.07 17.70 -7.95
N ASP A 201 -5.31 17.37 -7.54
CA ASP A 201 -6.44 18.18 -8.01
C ASP A 201 -6.57 19.43 -7.10
N PRO A 202 -6.07 20.59 -7.51
CA PRO A 202 -6.07 21.80 -6.69
C PRO A 202 -7.49 22.28 -6.37
N ARG A 203 -8.49 21.88 -7.15
CA ARG A 203 -9.89 22.28 -6.93
C ARG A 203 -10.50 21.48 -5.78
N MET A 204 -10.22 20.18 -5.71
CA MET A 204 -10.65 19.34 -4.60
C MET A 204 -10.00 19.82 -3.29
N ILE A 205 -8.74 20.17 -3.33
CA ILE A 205 -8.00 20.69 -2.21
C ILE A 205 -8.59 22.01 -1.69
N LEU A 206 -8.95 22.94 -2.59
CA LEU A 206 -9.50 24.26 -2.23
C LEU A 206 -10.92 24.19 -1.67
N LYS A 207 -11.71 23.22 -2.11
CA LYS A 207 -13.12 23.03 -1.72
C LYS A 207 -13.39 21.55 -1.45
N PRO A 208 -12.73 20.97 -0.45
CA PRO A 208 -12.92 19.56 -0.15
C PRO A 208 -14.36 19.30 0.31
N GLN A 209 -14.99 18.30 -0.31
CA GLN A 209 -16.31 17.82 0.06
C GLN A 209 -16.29 16.29 0.05
N ASN A 210 -15.35 15.67 0.76
CA ASN A 210 -15.26 14.24 0.75
C ASN A 210 -16.12 13.57 1.83
N SER A 211 -16.58 12.37 1.56
CA SER A 211 -17.43 11.61 2.48
C SER A 211 -16.69 11.04 3.67
N SER A 212 -15.36 10.95 3.60
CA SER A 212 -14.52 10.48 4.70
C SER A 212 -14.34 11.53 5.79
N ASN A 213 -14.44 12.81 5.43
CA ASN A 213 -14.20 14.00 6.28
C ASN A 213 -12.75 14.13 6.78
N THR A 214 -11.81 13.36 6.26
CA THR A 214 -10.41 13.36 6.72
C THR A 214 -9.46 13.80 5.62
N PHE A 215 -9.61 13.26 4.41
CA PHE A 215 -8.73 13.57 3.28
C PHE A 215 -9.47 14.36 2.20
N ALA A 216 -8.74 15.27 1.55
CA ALA A 216 -9.21 16.01 0.39
C ALA A 216 -8.73 15.33 -0.92
N GLY A 217 -8.64 14.02 -0.92
CA GLY A 217 -8.07 13.23 -2.01
C GLY A 217 -6.65 12.79 -1.75
N GLY A 218 -5.94 12.41 -2.80
CA GLY A 218 -4.58 11.93 -2.74
C GLY A 218 -4.46 10.43 -2.78
N VAL A 219 -3.35 9.92 -2.25
CA VAL A 219 -2.95 8.51 -2.26
C VAL A 219 -2.33 8.12 -0.93
N GLY A 220 -2.63 6.96 -0.40
CA GLY A 220 -2.10 6.59 0.92
C GLY A 220 -2.12 5.11 1.24
N ASP A 221 -1.69 4.81 2.46
CA ASP A 221 -1.66 3.49 3.07
C ASP A 221 -1.04 2.42 2.16
N PRO A 222 0.19 2.63 1.65
CA PRO A 222 0.79 1.73 0.69
C PRO A 222 1.38 0.49 1.34
N SER A 223 1.41 -0.60 0.58
CA SER A 223 2.30 -1.74 0.82
C SER A 223 3.21 -1.92 -0.39
N ALA A 224 4.52 -1.99 -0.17
CA ALA A 224 5.49 -2.07 -1.24
C ALA A 224 6.19 -3.43 -1.27
N VAL A 225 6.42 -3.95 -2.46
CA VAL A 225 7.16 -5.20 -2.70
C VAL A 225 8.12 -5.05 -3.86
N VAL A 226 9.24 -5.76 -3.78
CA VAL A 226 10.20 -5.82 -4.90
C VAL A 226 9.92 -7.04 -5.74
N SER A 227 9.80 -6.82 -7.05
CA SER A 227 9.74 -7.89 -8.05
C SER A 227 10.57 -7.49 -9.26
N GLY A 228 11.58 -8.29 -9.60
CA GLY A 228 12.55 -7.95 -10.64
C GLY A 228 13.33 -6.67 -10.31
N GLU A 229 13.34 -5.73 -11.24
CA GLU A 229 14.06 -4.46 -11.14
C GLU A 229 13.17 -3.30 -10.64
N TYR A 230 11.96 -3.60 -10.16
CA TYR A 230 11.00 -2.60 -9.74
C TYR A 230 10.55 -2.79 -8.30
N LEU A 231 10.34 -1.68 -7.61
CA LEU A 231 9.50 -1.58 -6.43
C LEU A 231 8.06 -1.34 -6.90
N TYR A 232 7.17 -2.25 -6.56
CA TYR A 232 5.72 -2.14 -6.78
C TYR A 232 5.06 -1.64 -5.51
N LEU A 233 4.13 -0.71 -5.69
CA LEU A 233 3.39 -0.07 -4.63
C LEU A 233 1.91 -0.36 -4.82
N PHE A 234 1.30 -1.08 -3.89
CA PHE A 234 -0.15 -1.23 -3.78
C PHE A 234 -0.64 -0.19 -2.77
N TYR A 235 -1.61 0.63 -3.14
CA TYR A 235 -1.99 1.79 -2.33
C TYR A 235 -3.47 2.13 -2.47
N GLY A 236 -4.01 2.86 -1.49
CA GLY A 236 -5.33 3.47 -1.55
C GLY A 236 -5.33 4.68 -2.48
N GLU A 237 -6.21 4.66 -3.49
CA GLU A 237 -6.54 5.83 -4.31
C GLU A 237 -7.68 6.57 -3.65
N TYR A 238 -7.48 7.85 -3.32
CA TYR A 238 -8.49 8.70 -2.67
C TYR A 238 -8.96 9.83 -3.57
N GLY A 239 -8.42 9.91 -4.79
CA GLY A 239 -8.77 10.93 -5.77
C GLY A 239 -10.24 10.82 -6.22
N TYR A 240 -10.82 11.98 -6.55
CA TYR A 240 -12.14 12.02 -7.14
C TYR A 240 -12.08 11.48 -8.59
N PRO A 241 -12.92 10.50 -8.97
CA PRO A 241 -12.84 9.91 -10.29
C PRO A 241 -13.25 10.92 -11.38
N GLY A 242 -12.33 11.23 -12.26
CA GLY A 242 -12.52 12.20 -13.33
C GLY A 242 -12.29 13.65 -12.87
N THR A 243 -13.00 14.58 -13.48
CA THR A 243 -12.88 16.01 -13.17
C THR A 243 -13.70 16.39 -11.95
N TYR A 244 -13.04 16.87 -10.89
CA TYR A 244 -13.72 17.37 -9.71
C TYR A 244 -14.37 18.75 -9.98
N ASP A 245 -15.66 18.86 -9.68
CA ASP A 245 -16.41 20.12 -9.64
C ASP A 245 -17.20 20.17 -8.31
N SER A 246 -16.84 21.12 -7.44
CA SER A 246 -17.48 21.26 -6.15
C SER A 246 -18.97 21.60 -6.21
N ALA A 247 -19.44 22.17 -7.33
CA ALA A 247 -20.88 22.48 -7.53
C ALA A 247 -21.69 21.22 -7.90
N GLN A 248 -21.00 20.19 -8.42
CA GLN A 248 -21.59 18.92 -8.83
C GLN A 248 -21.06 17.74 -8.00
N TYR A 249 -20.48 18.03 -6.84
CA TYR A 249 -19.96 16.99 -5.97
C TYR A 249 -21.04 15.96 -5.62
N ASN A 250 -20.66 14.71 -5.71
CA ASN A 250 -21.50 13.57 -5.33
C ASN A 250 -20.63 12.58 -4.54
N ALA A 251 -21.01 12.32 -3.29
CA ALA A 251 -20.29 11.42 -2.39
C ALA A 251 -20.26 9.96 -2.89
N ASP A 252 -21.28 9.53 -3.62
CA ASP A 252 -21.30 8.18 -4.18
C ASP A 252 -20.34 8.06 -5.36
N ILE A 253 -20.21 9.12 -6.18
CA ILE A 253 -19.22 9.17 -7.25
C ILE A 253 -17.83 9.18 -6.65
N GLU A 254 -17.54 10.01 -5.65
CA GLU A 254 -16.24 10.01 -4.95
C GLU A 254 -15.90 8.61 -4.45
N ARG A 255 -16.82 7.97 -3.76
CA ARG A 255 -16.63 6.63 -3.21
C ARG A 255 -16.34 5.60 -4.29
N SER A 256 -16.93 5.72 -5.47
CA SER A 256 -16.69 4.84 -6.60
C SER A 256 -15.26 4.94 -7.16
N GLY A 257 -14.56 6.04 -6.90
CA GLY A 257 -13.16 6.24 -7.27
C GLY A 257 -12.18 5.64 -6.26
N GLN A 258 -12.62 5.38 -5.04
CA GLN A 258 -11.73 4.83 -4.00
C GLN A 258 -11.49 3.34 -4.24
N CYS A 259 -10.22 2.97 -4.29
CA CYS A 259 -9.82 1.61 -4.66
C CYS A 259 -8.38 1.30 -4.24
N ILE A 260 -8.01 0.03 -4.31
CA ILE A 260 -6.60 -0.36 -4.33
C ILE A 260 -6.10 -0.25 -5.76
N SER A 261 -5.12 0.64 -5.96
CA SER A 261 -4.41 0.82 -7.22
C SER A 261 -2.95 0.35 -7.09
N ILE A 262 -2.21 0.40 -8.19
CA ILE A 262 -0.81 -0.03 -8.21
C ILE A 262 0.06 0.97 -8.98
N ALA A 263 1.26 1.23 -8.46
CA ALA A 263 2.32 1.97 -9.13
C ALA A 263 3.62 1.19 -9.08
N ARG A 264 4.61 1.58 -9.89
CA ARG A 264 5.96 1.05 -9.82
C ARG A 264 7.01 2.11 -10.10
N ILE A 265 8.20 1.90 -9.55
CA ILE A 265 9.40 2.67 -9.84
C ILE A 265 10.58 1.71 -10.02
N SER A 266 11.54 2.07 -10.89
CA SER A 266 12.79 1.32 -10.98
C SER A 266 13.58 1.45 -9.68
N LEU A 267 14.18 0.36 -9.20
CA LEU A 267 15.07 0.40 -8.03
C LEU A 267 16.26 1.34 -8.20
N LYS A 268 16.62 1.69 -9.44
CA LYS A 268 17.69 2.66 -9.76
C LYS A 268 17.29 4.11 -9.48
N ASP A 269 16.00 4.38 -9.39
CA ASP A 269 15.46 5.73 -9.26
C ASP A 269 15.05 6.10 -7.82
N LEU A 270 15.27 5.18 -6.84
CA LEU A 270 14.84 5.38 -5.45
C LEU A 270 15.53 6.57 -4.75
N ASP A 271 16.73 6.96 -5.20
CA ASP A 271 17.46 8.11 -4.65
C ASP A 271 16.97 9.47 -5.19
N ALA A 272 16.18 9.45 -6.28
CA ALA A 272 15.56 10.62 -6.88
C ALA A 272 14.22 10.22 -7.51
N PRO A 273 13.19 9.89 -6.70
CA PRO A 273 11.96 9.24 -7.14
C PRO A 273 11.00 10.16 -7.89
N GLU A 274 11.12 11.47 -7.70
CA GLU A 274 10.17 12.46 -8.22
C GLU A 274 10.05 12.38 -9.74
N GLY A 275 8.81 12.22 -10.21
CA GLY A 275 8.51 12.11 -11.64
C GLY A 275 8.90 10.78 -12.30
N LYS A 276 9.45 9.80 -11.55
CA LYS A 276 9.93 8.53 -12.10
C LYS A 276 8.95 7.37 -11.95
N ALA A 277 8.05 7.46 -11.00
CA ALA A 277 7.03 6.43 -10.82
C ALA A 277 5.98 6.46 -11.93
N LEU A 278 5.53 5.29 -12.31
CA LEU A 278 4.42 5.10 -13.23
C LEU A 278 3.28 4.39 -12.51
N ARG A 279 2.08 4.93 -12.65
CA ARG A 279 0.84 4.39 -12.10
C ARG A 279 0.11 3.57 -13.15
N TRP A 280 -0.68 2.62 -12.70
CA TRP A 280 -1.54 1.82 -13.56
C TRP A 280 -2.70 2.67 -14.10
N ASP A 281 -2.86 2.72 -15.43
CA ASP A 281 -3.90 3.49 -16.12
C ASP A 281 -5.13 2.65 -16.52
N GLY A 282 -5.15 1.38 -16.10
CA GLY A 282 -6.16 0.38 -16.47
C GLY A 282 -5.71 -0.55 -17.60
N LYS A 283 -4.58 -0.27 -18.25
CA LYS A 283 -4.00 -1.08 -19.34
C LYS A 283 -2.50 -1.31 -19.19
N ALA A 284 -1.79 -0.31 -18.67
CA ALA A 284 -0.34 -0.34 -18.54
C ALA A 284 0.12 0.56 -17.38
N PHE A 285 1.39 0.46 -17.00
CA PHE A 285 2.05 1.45 -16.15
C PHE A 285 2.46 2.66 -17.02
N ALA A 286 1.51 3.54 -17.28
CA ALA A 286 1.68 4.70 -18.17
C ALA A 286 1.14 6.01 -17.59
N ALA A 287 0.29 5.97 -16.57
CA ALA A 287 -0.14 7.20 -15.89
C ALA A 287 1.03 7.81 -15.10
N PRO A 288 1.19 9.14 -15.13
CA PRO A 288 2.27 9.82 -14.42
C PRO A 288 2.10 9.73 -12.90
N HIS A 289 3.20 9.99 -12.17
CA HIS A 289 3.24 9.95 -10.70
C HIS A 289 2.18 10.82 -10.01
N ASN A 290 1.73 11.90 -10.67
CA ASN A 290 0.73 12.85 -10.19
C ASN A 290 -0.64 12.73 -10.91
N GLY A 291 -0.84 11.66 -11.67
CA GLY A 291 -2.14 11.35 -12.28
C GLY A 291 -3.04 10.54 -11.32
N ILE A 292 -4.22 10.17 -11.80
CA ILE A 292 -5.14 9.28 -11.05
C ILE A 292 -4.88 7.84 -11.46
N GLY A 293 -4.63 6.96 -10.48
CA GLY A 293 -4.49 5.52 -10.68
C GLY A 293 -5.83 4.86 -10.98
N LYS A 294 -5.78 3.72 -11.67
CA LYS A 294 -6.94 2.88 -11.91
C LYS A 294 -6.90 1.66 -11.00
N PRO A 295 -8.05 1.09 -10.63
CA PRO A 295 -8.12 -0.05 -9.75
C PRO A 295 -7.43 -1.29 -10.31
N VAL A 296 -6.92 -2.13 -9.42
CA VAL A 296 -6.66 -3.54 -9.72
C VAL A 296 -8.02 -4.22 -9.81
N SER A 297 -8.46 -4.54 -11.03
CA SER A 297 -9.87 -4.88 -11.31
C SER A 297 -10.40 -6.07 -10.51
N SER A 298 -9.58 -7.12 -10.32
CA SER A 298 -9.97 -8.30 -9.54
C SER A 298 -10.23 -7.98 -8.06
N LEU A 299 -9.57 -6.96 -7.51
CA LEU A 299 -9.73 -6.52 -6.12
C LEU A 299 -10.98 -5.65 -5.90
N GLN A 300 -11.67 -5.27 -6.97
CA GLN A 300 -12.92 -4.51 -6.92
C GLN A 300 -14.17 -5.36 -6.69
N ILE A 301 -14.04 -6.69 -6.73
CA ILE A 301 -15.17 -7.60 -6.59
C ILE A 301 -15.49 -7.81 -5.12
N ASP A 302 -16.71 -7.44 -4.72
CA ASP A 302 -17.23 -7.70 -3.39
C ASP A 302 -18.12 -8.94 -3.36
N VAL A 303 -17.54 -10.07 -2.99
CA VAL A 303 -18.25 -11.36 -2.91
C VAL A 303 -19.33 -11.35 -1.81
N ALA A 304 -19.11 -10.60 -0.72
CA ALA A 304 -20.06 -10.51 0.39
C ALA A 304 -21.35 -9.76 0.02
N SER A 305 -21.28 -8.87 -0.99
CA SER A 305 -22.42 -8.14 -1.52
C SER A 305 -23.03 -8.79 -2.78
N GLY A 306 -22.81 -10.10 -2.96
CA GLY A 306 -23.37 -10.83 -4.12
C GLY A 306 -22.57 -10.67 -5.41
N GLY A 307 -21.30 -10.27 -5.35
CA GLY A 307 -20.39 -10.18 -6.48
C GLY A 307 -20.45 -8.84 -7.24
N GLY A 308 -21.02 -7.81 -6.65
CA GLY A 308 -20.95 -6.44 -7.19
C GLY A 308 -19.55 -5.85 -7.09
N ALA A 309 -19.30 -4.73 -7.78
CA ALA A 309 -18.05 -3.99 -7.66
C ALA A 309 -17.89 -3.44 -6.24
N ALA A 310 -16.70 -3.62 -5.65
CA ALA A 310 -16.41 -3.20 -4.29
C ALA A 310 -16.50 -1.69 -4.07
N SER A 311 -16.32 -0.89 -5.12
CA SER A 311 -16.40 0.57 -5.13
C SER A 311 -17.55 1.08 -5.99
N SER A 312 -18.68 0.38 -6.01
CA SER A 312 -19.87 0.88 -6.67
C SER A 312 -20.46 2.10 -5.93
N PRO A 313 -21.19 2.99 -6.61
CA PRO A 313 -21.88 4.09 -5.97
C PRO A 313 -22.73 3.61 -4.77
N GLY A 314 -22.57 4.27 -3.61
CA GLY A 314 -23.23 3.85 -2.37
C GLY A 314 -22.70 2.58 -1.71
N GLY A 315 -21.78 1.85 -2.37
CA GLY A 315 -21.11 0.66 -1.84
C GLY A 315 -19.85 0.99 -1.03
N GLY A 316 -19.25 -0.03 -0.46
CA GLY A 316 -17.95 0.07 0.18
C GLY A 316 -16.78 -0.19 -0.78
N PHE A 317 -15.56 -0.15 -0.30
CA PHE A 317 -14.35 -0.41 -1.08
C PHE A 317 -13.30 -1.14 -0.25
N HIS A 318 -12.33 -1.81 -0.93
CA HIS A 318 -11.19 -2.41 -0.26
C HIS A 318 -10.09 -1.36 -0.07
N TRP A 319 -9.39 -1.44 1.08
CA TRP A 319 -8.44 -0.43 1.53
C TRP A 319 -7.32 -1.04 2.39
N GLY A 320 -6.21 -0.30 2.54
CA GLY A 320 -5.11 -0.67 3.42
C GLY A 320 -4.49 -2.02 3.03
N PRO A 321 -3.92 -2.16 1.81
CA PRO A 321 -3.31 -3.41 1.39
C PRO A 321 -2.06 -3.71 2.21
N SER A 322 -1.86 -5.00 2.55
CA SER A 322 -0.65 -5.53 3.13
C SER A 322 -0.22 -6.76 2.34
N VAL A 323 0.93 -6.67 1.64
CA VAL A 323 1.37 -7.66 0.66
C VAL A 323 2.62 -8.39 1.14
N SER A 324 2.62 -9.71 1.05
CA SER A 324 3.74 -10.57 1.42
C SER A 324 3.92 -11.71 0.43
N TRP A 325 5.15 -12.20 0.26
CA TRP A 325 5.43 -13.43 -0.49
C TRP A 325 5.30 -14.64 0.41
N ASN A 326 4.53 -15.63 -0.01
CA ASN A 326 4.40 -16.89 0.73
C ASN A 326 5.30 -17.97 0.10
N THR A 327 6.35 -18.36 0.80
CA THR A 327 7.35 -19.34 0.32
C THR A 327 6.78 -20.75 0.22
N TYR A 328 5.80 -21.11 1.04
CA TYR A 328 5.11 -22.39 0.98
C TYR A 328 4.16 -22.45 -0.22
N LEU A 329 3.32 -21.44 -0.42
CA LEU A 329 2.35 -21.38 -1.51
C LEU A 329 3.00 -21.05 -2.87
N LYS A 330 4.17 -20.39 -2.88
CA LYS A 330 4.81 -19.81 -4.07
C LYS A 330 3.91 -18.79 -4.77
N CYS A 331 3.32 -17.89 -3.97
CA CYS A 331 2.47 -16.81 -4.47
C CYS A 331 2.52 -15.60 -3.53
N TRP A 332 2.11 -14.44 -4.04
CA TRP A 332 1.83 -13.27 -3.22
C TRP A 332 0.51 -13.44 -2.48
N VAL A 333 0.49 -12.93 -1.25
CA VAL A 333 -0.69 -12.85 -0.39
C VAL A 333 -0.93 -11.39 -0.09
N MET A 334 -2.13 -10.90 -0.31
CA MET A 334 -2.56 -9.56 0.05
C MET A 334 -3.70 -9.63 1.07
N LEU A 335 -3.53 -8.95 2.19
CA LEU A 335 -4.63 -8.63 3.10
C LEU A 335 -5.14 -7.22 2.81
N MET A 336 -6.42 -6.98 3.07
CA MET A 336 -7.04 -5.67 2.91
C MET A 336 -8.27 -5.52 3.82
N GLY A 337 -8.49 -4.29 4.30
CA GLY A 337 -9.70 -3.93 5.01
C GLY A 337 -10.87 -3.69 4.07
N ARG A 338 -12.10 -3.84 4.57
CA ARG A 338 -13.32 -3.46 3.87
C ARG A 338 -13.90 -2.22 4.51
N VAL A 339 -14.03 -1.16 3.74
CA VAL A 339 -14.70 0.08 4.17
C VAL A 339 -16.15 0.04 3.73
N GLU A 340 -17.07 0.22 4.67
CA GLU A 340 -18.53 0.19 4.45
C GLU A 340 -19.23 1.48 4.91
N GLY A 341 -18.49 2.42 5.51
CA GLY A 341 -19.01 3.67 6.06
C GLY A 341 -18.05 4.83 5.97
N LYS A 342 -18.41 5.94 6.62
CA LYS A 342 -17.52 7.11 6.74
C LYS A 342 -16.30 6.78 7.61
N SER A 343 -15.24 7.57 7.45
CA SER A 343 -14.03 7.46 8.28
C SER A 343 -13.45 6.04 8.29
N TRP A 344 -13.38 5.41 7.13
CA TRP A 344 -12.83 4.05 6.94
C TRP A 344 -13.45 2.98 7.84
N GLN A 345 -14.73 3.14 8.21
CA GLN A 345 -15.43 2.16 9.04
C GLN A 345 -15.69 0.86 8.30
N GLY A 346 -15.33 -0.26 8.94
CA GLY A 346 -15.59 -1.60 8.46
C GLY A 346 -15.08 -2.63 9.46
N ASP A 347 -15.75 -3.77 9.53
CA ASP A 347 -15.50 -4.85 10.49
C ASP A 347 -14.95 -6.12 9.86
N LYS A 348 -14.48 -6.02 8.59
CA LYS A 348 -14.04 -7.18 7.79
C LYS A 348 -12.65 -7.01 7.23
N ILE A 349 -11.90 -8.08 7.23
CA ILE A 349 -10.60 -8.22 6.55
C ILE A 349 -10.72 -9.30 5.49
N TYR A 350 -10.21 -9.01 4.31
CA TYR A 350 -10.19 -9.90 3.16
C TYR A 350 -8.78 -10.33 2.82
N ILE A 351 -8.68 -11.44 2.08
CA ILE A 351 -7.43 -12.00 1.57
C ILE A 351 -7.55 -12.29 0.08
N SER A 352 -6.47 -12.03 -0.66
CA SER A 352 -6.36 -12.34 -2.09
C SER A 352 -4.96 -12.88 -2.39
N PHE A 353 -4.83 -13.62 -3.50
CA PHE A 353 -3.59 -14.28 -3.90
C PHE A 353 -3.22 -13.92 -5.34
N ASN A 354 -1.91 -13.82 -5.61
CA ASN A 354 -1.40 -13.68 -6.97
C ASN A 354 -0.26 -14.69 -7.18
N ARG A 355 -0.44 -15.58 -8.17
CA ARG A 355 0.46 -16.71 -8.45
C ARG A 355 1.79 -16.34 -9.09
N HIS A 356 1.94 -15.12 -9.59
CA HIS A 356 3.07 -14.71 -10.39
C HIS A 356 4.18 -14.11 -9.53
N GLU A 357 5.30 -14.82 -9.41
CA GLU A 357 6.47 -14.30 -8.68
C GLU A 357 6.98 -13.01 -9.33
N ASN A 358 7.04 -12.98 -10.66
CA ASN A 358 7.41 -11.79 -11.42
C ASN A 358 6.17 -10.95 -11.79
N LEU A 359 5.96 -9.89 -11.05
CA LEU A 359 4.85 -8.95 -11.28
C LEU A 359 5.05 -8.08 -12.54
N GLY A 360 6.26 -8.05 -13.11
CA GLY A 360 6.61 -7.21 -14.25
C GLY A 360 6.25 -7.77 -15.61
N GLU A 361 5.90 -9.04 -15.71
CA GLU A 361 5.60 -9.70 -16.97
C GLU A 361 4.12 -9.56 -17.33
N GLY A 362 3.85 -9.02 -18.50
CA GLY A 362 2.48 -8.86 -19.00
C GLY A 362 1.57 -8.13 -17.99
N ASN A 363 0.46 -8.75 -17.64
CA ASN A 363 -0.50 -8.23 -16.65
C ASN A 363 -0.40 -8.94 -15.29
N ASN A 364 0.71 -9.59 -14.99
CA ASN A 364 0.89 -10.38 -13.77
C ASN A 364 0.57 -9.60 -12.50
N SER A 365 0.92 -8.31 -12.45
CA SER A 365 0.61 -7.45 -11.30
C SER A 365 -0.88 -7.22 -11.05
N GLN A 366 -1.74 -7.56 -12.02
CA GLN A 366 -3.20 -7.42 -11.97
C GLN A 366 -3.92 -8.75 -11.73
N ASP A 367 -3.22 -9.90 -11.81
CA ASP A 367 -3.81 -11.24 -11.74
C ASP A 367 -3.99 -11.72 -10.29
N TRP A 368 -4.79 -10.99 -9.54
CA TRP A 368 -5.18 -11.35 -8.18
C TRP A 368 -6.47 -12.15 -8.17
N THR A 369 -6.60 -13.07 -7.23
CA THR A 369 -7.88 -13.77 -7.02
C THR A 369 -8.94 -12.78 -6.50
N THR A 370 -10.20 -13.10 -6.73
CA THR A 370 -11.30 -12.41 -6.05
C THR A 370 -11.09 -12.45 -4.53
N PRO A 371 -11.18 -11.30 -3.83
CA PRO A 371 -11.01 -11.24 -2.39
C PRO A 371 -11.97 -12.18 -1.63
N GLN A 372 -11.44 -12.93 -0.69
CA GLN A 372 -12.20 -13.83 0.18
C GLN A 372 -12.22 -13.27 1.60
N LEU A 373 -13.33 -13.43 2.33
CA LEU A 373 -13.40 -13.02 3.72
C LEU A 373 -12.43 -13.86 4.56
N LEU A 374 -11.47 -13.21 5.20
CA LEU A 374 -10.52 -13.82 6.12
C LEU A 374 -11.02 -13.74 7.55
N PHE A 375 -11.46 -12.56 7.99
CA PHE A 375 -11.81 -12.29 9.38
C PHE A 375 -12.90 -11.25 9.47
N GLN A 376 -13.82 -11.43 10.41
CA GLN A 376 -14.83 -10.44 10.76
C GLN A 376 -14.96 -10.32 12.28
N LYS A 377 -15.10 -9.08 12.78
CA LYS A 377 -15.35 -8.80 14.19
C LYS A 377 -16.44 -7.73 14.33
N PRO A 378 -17.71 -8.13 14.38
CA PRO A 378 -18.82 -7.18 14.49
C PRO A 378 -18.68 -6.24 15.69
N GLY A 379 -19.01 -4.96 15.47
CA GLY A 379 -18.89 -3.91 16.48
C GLY A 379 -17.49 -3.32 16.68
N TYR A 380 -16.53 -3.73 15.85
CA TYR A 380 -15.21 -3.12 15.76
C TYR A 380 -15.01 -2.43 14.41
N ILE A 381 -14.11 -1.47 14.36
CA ILE A 381 -13.46 -1.03 13.13
C ILE A 381 -12.14 -1.79 13.03
N LEU A 382 -11.85 -2.37 11.87
CA LEU A 382 -10.65 -3.18 11.63
C LEU A 382 -9.79 -2.50 10.57
N TRP A 383 -8.55 -2.11 10.95
CA TRP A 383 -7.57 -1.47 10.07
C TRP A 383 -6.24 -2.23 10.06
N TYR A 384 -5.40 -1.97 9.07
CA TYR A 384 -4.00 -2.37 8.98
C TYR A 384 -3.76 -3.85 9.32
N PRO A 385 -4.36 -4.78 8.56
CA PRO A 385 -4.08 -6.19 8.77
C PRO A 385 -2.66 -6.51 8.35
N SER A 386 -1.97 -7.37 9.08
CA SER A 386 -0.67 -7.90 8.67
C SER A 386 -0.50 -9.38 9.01
N LEU A 387 0.41 -10.04 8.29
CA LEU A 387 0.82 -11.40 8.55
C LEU A 387 2.30 -11.41 8.94
N GLN A 388 2.60 -11.94 10.11
CA GLN A 388 3.95 -12.07 10.61
C GLN A 388 4.41 -13.52 10.55
N PRO A 389 5.59 -13.83 10.01
CA PRO A 389 6.08 -15.20 9.98
C PRO A 389 6.25 -15.71 11.39
N LEU A 390 5.97 -16.98 11.59
CA LEU A 390 6.41 -17.70 12.77
C LEU A 390 7.90 -18.00 12.63
N ASN A 391 8.55 -18.42 13.75
CA ASN A 391 9.98 -18.75 13.79
C ASN A 391 10.31 -20.03 12.99
N GLU A 392 9.93 -20.06 11.73
CA GLU A 392 10.22 -21.14 10.80
C GLU A 392 11.50 -20.77 10.04
N PRO A 393 12.55 -21.65 9.96
CA PRO A 393 13.86 -21.28 9.42
C PRO A 393 13.83 -20.69 8.02
N GLU A 394 12.91 -21.13 7.18
CA GLU A 394 12.75 -20.67 5.80
C GLU A 394 12.18 -19.26 5.66
N THR A 395 11.65 -18.69 6.76
CA THR A 395 10.99 -17.38 6.74
C THR A 395 11.72 -16.31 7.55
N ILE A 396 12.72 -16.68 8.34
CA ILE A 396 13.33 -15.79 9.34
C ILE A 396 14.30 -14.78 8.75
N ARG A 397 14.90 -15.02 7.58
CA ARG A 397 16.01 -14.19 7.08
C ARG A 397 15.79 -13.74 5.66
N GLU A 398 14.96 -12.73 5.48
CA GLU A 398 14.81 -12.10 4.17
C GLU A 398 15.40 -10.70 4.14
N LYS A 399 16.10 -10.41 3.05
CA LYS A 399 16.80 -9.14 2.84
C LYS A 399 15.97 -8.12 2.05
N TYR A 400 14.68 -8.39 1.84
CA TYR A 400 13.83 -7.56 0.98
C TYR A 400 12.66 -6.97 1.76
N THR A 401 11.97 -6.00 1.15
CA THR A 401 10.89 -5.22 1.76
C THR A 401 9.80 -6.01 2.42
N CYS A 402 9.31 -7.04 1.75
CA CYS A 402 8.16 -7.76 2.27
C CYS A 402 8.61 -8.88 3.19
N VAL A 403 7.87 -9.06 4.24
CA VAL A 403 7.99 -10.25 5.08
C VAL A 403 7.67 -11.48 4.23
N ARG A 404 8.50 -12.50 4.34
CA ARG A 404 8.23 -13.78 3.71
C ARG A 404 7.52 -14.70 4.68
N LEU A 405 6.40 -15.24 4.23
CA LEU A 405 5.55 -16.13 5.00
C LEU A 405 5.86 -17.58 4.66
N GLY A 406 5.70 -18.47 5.65
CA GLY A 406 5.71 -19.93 5.47
C GLY A 406 4.30 -20.50 5.35
N LYS A 407 4.14 -21.78 5.76
CA LYS A 407 2.85 -22.45 5.81
C LYS A 407 1.90 -21.81 6.84
N ARG A 408 2.46 -21.25 7.92
CA ARG A 408 1.72 -20.58 8.98
C ARG A 408 2.26 -19.18 9.22
N ALA A 409 1.36 -18.28 9.63
CA ALA A 409 1.71 -16.93 10.03
C ALA A 409 0.80 -16.44 11.15
N ARG A 410 1.28 -15.51 11.96
CA ARG A 410 0.46 -14.84 12.96
C ARG A 410 -0.28 -13.67 12.31
N PHE A 411 -1.60 -13.63 12.47
CA PHE A 411 -2.45 -12.58 11.95
C PHE A 411 -2.63 -11.46 12.97
N TYR A 412 -2.21 -10.25 12.62
CA TYR A 412 -2.41 -9.02 13.38
C TYR A 412 -3.42 -8.11 12.69
N VAL A 413 -4.14 -7.32 13.48
CA VAL A 413 -5.06 -6.30 12.98
C VAL A 413 -5.26 -5.20 14.03
N LYS A 414 -5.35 -3.96 13.59
CA LYS A 414 -5.80 -2.82 14.41
C LYS A 414 -7.29 -2.98 14.69
N ARG A 415 -7.67 -2.91 15.95
CA ARG A 415 -9.04 -3.05 16.45
C ARG A 415 -9.43 -1.80 17.18
N ILE A 416 -10.51 -1.20 16.76
CA ILE A 416 -10.98 0.07 17.31
C ILE A 416 -12.44 -0.08 17.71
N LYS A 417 -12.71 0.15 19.00
CA LYS A 417 -14.04 0.38 19.57
C LYS A 417 -13.89 1.16 20.88
N PRO A 418 -14.96 1.72 21.47
CA PRO A 418 -14.90 2.32 22.80
C PRO A 418 -14.30 1.33 23.82
N GLY A 419 -13.18 1.73 24.44
CA GLY A 419 -12.47 0.93 25.44
C GLY A 419 -11.51 -0.15 24.91
N ASP A 420 -11.35 -0.31 23.58
CA ASP A 420 -10.35 -1.21 23.00
C ASP A 420 -9.79 -0.61 21.70
N ASP A 421 -8.70 0.14 21.79
CA ASP A 421 -7.89 0.60 20.66
C ASP A 421 -6.55 -0.12 20.73
N SER A 422 -6.43 -1.23 20.01
CA SER A 422 -5.25 -2.10 20.09
C SER A 422 -4.85 -2.67 18.75
N TYR A 423 -3.54 -2.82 18.53
CA TYR A 423 -3.00 -3.65 17.47
C TYR A 423 -2.66 -5.02 18.06
N ALA A 424 -3.38 -6.04 17.65
CA ALA A 424 -3.29 -7.32 18.32
C ALA A 424 -3.52 -8.52 17.41
N SER A 425 -2.97 -9.64 17.83
CA SER A 425 -3.19 -10.96 17.25
C SER A 425 -3.88 -11.89 18.24
N GLU A 426 -4.84 -12.67 17.79
CA GLU A 426 -5.50 -13.78 18.52
C GLU A 426 -5.59 -15.02 17.64
N HIS A 427 -4.97 -14.99 16.44
CA HIS A 427 -5.08 -16.07 15.47
C HIS A 427 -3.75 -16.35 14.76
N ILE A 428 -3.58 -17.60 14.39
CA ILE A 428 -2.59 -18.06 13.42
C ILE A 428 -3.36 -18.48 12.17
N ILE A 429 -2.95 -18.00 11.01
CA ILE A 429 -3.42 -18.49 9.72
C ILE A 429 -2.58 -19.69 9.31
N GLU A 430 -3.22 -20.74 8.83
CA GLU A 430 -2.59 -21.89 8.19
C GLU A 430 -3.05 -21.98 6.75
N PHE A 431 -2.07 -22.05 5.82
CA PHE A 431 -2.30 -22.13 4.38
C PHE A 431 -2.25 -23.57 3.88
N THR A 432 -3.07 -23.87 2.86
CA THR A 432 -3.10 -25.14 2.13
C THR A 432 -3.06 -24.89 0.63
N ARG A 433 -2.20 -25.65 -0.08
CA ARG A 433 -2.09 -25.63 -1.53
C ARG A 433 -3.30 -26.24 -2.21
#